data_51da8d8cef295331dde5384c2b9e6790
#
_entry.id   51da8d8cef295331dde5384c2b9e6790
#
_cell.length_a   1.000
_cell.length_b   1.000
_cell.length_c   1.000
_cell.angle_alpha   90.00
_cell.angle_beta   90.00
_cell.angle_gamma   90.00
#
_symmetry.space_group_name_H-M   'P 1'
#
loop_
_entity.id
_entity.type
_entity.pdbx_description
1 polymer ?
#
loop_
_entity_poly.entity_id
_entity_poly.type
_entity_poly.pdbx_seq_one_letter_code
_entity_poly.pdbx_strand_id
1 'polypeptide(L)'
;DRSSAENFPAKLSTEASQPVGSYFANWIMGSAPKELSSATSEDVIIRTTFDPQIQQVVEKSTRKVFEEFVKEDSKAEVAVVVMSKDGLVRAMLGGRDFSGGVDKFNRAVQALRQPGSAFKPFIYAAALDQGYSPNTVFFDEPIEIEIAGSKTYKPKNYTGEYLGPVTLNDALGKSINTVAVKLANEIGIEKIRAIAKDFGIRSSIGKGPAIALGASEVNLLELTAA
;
A
#
# COMPACT_ATOMS: atom_id res chain seq x y z
N ASP A 1 3.15 -30.60 39.92
CA ASP A 1 4.45 -31.16 40.30
C ASP A 1 5.21 -31.46 38.99
N ARG A 2 6.55 -31.46 39.03
CA ARG A 2 7.41 -31.53 37.86
C ARG A 2 7.20 -32.83 37.05
N SER A 3 6.98 -33.92 37.73
CA SER A 3 6.70 -35.24 37.13
C SER A 3 5.35 -35.28 36.40
N SER A 4 4.34 -34.58 36.88
CA SER A 4 3.06 -34.44 36.21
C SER A 4 3.16 -33.60 34.94
N ALA A 5 3.97 -32.54 34.93
CA ALA A 5 4.19 -31.70 33.76
C ALA A 5 5.01 -32.43 32.67
N GLU A 6 5.95 -33.30 33.04
CA GLU A 6 6.73 -34.11 32.11
C GLU A 6 5.88 -35.22 31.45
N ASN A 7 4.94 -35.81 32.21
CA ASN A 7 4.07 -36.89 31.73
C ASN A 7 2.84 -36.38 30.94
N PHE A 8 2.40 -35.16 31.22
CA PHE A 8 1.27 -34.50 30.57
C PHE A 8 1.64 -33.08 30.13
N PRO A 9 2.52 -32.91 29.14
CA PRO A 9 2.87 -31.60 28.66
C PRO A 9 1.63 -30.88 28.11
N ALA A 10 1.43 -29.64 28.52
CA ALA A 10 0.34 -28.81 27.99
C ALA A 10 0.50 -28.69 26.47
N LYS A 11 -0.51 -29.16 25.72
CA LYS A 11 -0.58 -28.94 24.27
C LYS A 11 -1.15 -27.55 24.04
N LEU A 12 -0.33 -26.66 23.52
CA LEU A 12 -0.83 -25.40 23.00
C LEU A 12 -1.81 -25.69 21.84
N SER A 13 -2.95 -25.02 21.83
CA SER A 13 -3.81 -25.05 20.66
C SER A 13 -3.06 -24.51 19.44
N THR A 14 -3.37 -24.99 18.26
CA THR A 14 -2.76 -24.49 17.02
C THR A 14 -2.96 -22.97 16.83
N GLU A 15 -4.06 -22.43 17.36
CA GLU A 15 -4.33 -20.99 17.41
C GLU A 15 -3.44 -20.24 18.40
N ALA A 16 -3.13 -20.84 19.57
CA ALA A 16 -2.25 -20.26 20.57
C ALA A 16 -0.78 -20.34 20.19
N SER A 17 -0.42 -21.19 19.22
CA SER A 17 0.98 -21.37 18.77
C SER A 17 1.40 -20.43 17.66
N GLN A 18 0.50 -19.66 17.06
CA GLN A 18 0.84 -18.68 16.04
C GLN A 18 1.08 -17.32 16.70
N PRO A 19 2.31 -16.79 16.65
CA PRO A 19 2.59 -15.48 17.24
C PRO A 19 1.83 -14.40 16.45
N VAL A 20 0.97 -13.66 17.14
CA VAL A 20 0.24 -12.51 16.59
C VAL A 20 1.24 -11.44 16.16
N GLY A 21 1.09 -10.93 14.93
CA GLY A 21 1.92 -9.81 14.45
C GLY A 21 3.32 -10.19 13.98
N SER A 22 3.54 -11.42 13.58
CA SER A 22 4.85 -11.91 13.11
C SER A 22 5.43 -11.07 11.95
N TYR A 23 4.61 -10.60 11.01
CA TYR A 23 5.05 -9.71 9.92
C TYR A 23 5.53 -8.36 10.44
N PHE A 24 4.84 -7.80 11.44
CA PHE A 24 5.25 -6.56 12.09
C PHE A 24 6.58 -6.75 12.83
N ALA A 25 6.71 -7.81 13.61
CA ALA A 25 7.93 -8.12 14.34
C ALA A 25 9.14 -8.30 13.41
N ASN A 26 8.99 -9.06 12.32
CA ASN A 26 10.06 -9.25 11.35
C ASN A 26 10.43 -7.94 10.61
N TRP A 27 9.46 -7.11 10.31
CA TRP A 27 9.72 -5.79 9.73
C TRP A 27 10.56 -4.91 10.67
N ILE A 28 10.20 -4.85 11.95
CA ILE A 28 10.96 -4.10 12.98
C ILE A 28 12.37 -4.66 13.12
N MET A 29 12.54 -5.98 13.22
CA MET A 29 13.85 -6.60 13.33
C MET A 29 14.74 -6.33 12.11
N GLY A 30 14.17 -6.38 10.91
CA GLY A 30 14.88 -6.06 9.66
C GLY A 30 15.20 -4.58 9.46
N SER A 31 14.46 -3.69 10.15
CA SER A 31 14.63 -2.23 10.10
C SER A 31 15.43 -1.67 11.28
N ALA A 32 15.69 -2.49 12.31
CA ALA A 32 16.46 -2.07 13.48
C ALA A 32 17.90 -1.74 13.07
N PRO A 33 18.49 -0.66 13.61
CA PRO A 33 19.89 -0.34 13.40
C PRO A 33 20.77 -1.54 13.78
N LYS A 34 21.74 -1.88 12.93
CA LYS A 34 22.66 -3.01 13.16
C LYS A 34 23.44 -2.88 14.46
N GLU A 35 23.64 -1.65 14.92
CA GLU A 35 24.29 -1.32 16.19
C GLU A 35 23.53 -1.89 17.38
N LEU A 36 22.20 -2.03 17.30
CA LEU A 36 21.39 -2.64 18.37
C LEU A 36 21.55 -4.16 18.44
N SER A 37 21.91 -4.81 17.33
CA SER A 37 22.07 -6.26 17.25
C SER A 37 23.51 -6.74 17.48
N SER A 38 24.52 -5.86 17.31
CA SER A 38 25.94 -6.22 17.32
C SER A 38 26.74 -5.66 18.51
N ALA A 39 26.17 -4.71 19.26
CA ALA A 39 26.94 -3.92 20.23
C ALA A 39 26.83 -4.41 21.69
N THR A 40 25.91 -5.31 22.03
CA THR A 40 25.75 -5.77 23.41
C THR A 40 25.50 -7.27 23.50
N SER A 41 26.04 -7.90 24.55
CA SER A 41 25.65 -9.24 24.98
C SER A 41 24.39 -9.21 25.86
N GLU A 42 23.76 -8.05 26.02
CA GLU A 42 22.57 -7.83 26.85
C GLU A 42 21.30 -7.87 26.00
N ASP A 43 20.19 -8.25 26.63
CA ASP A 43 18.88 -8.24 26.00
C ASP A 43 18.44 -6.80 25.68
N VAL A 44 17.96 -6.59 24.45
CA VAL A 44 17.46 -5.29 23.98
C VAL A 44 15.94 -5.30 23.96
N ILE A 45 15.31 -4.33 24.64
CA ILE A 45 13.86 -4.13 24.62
C ILE A 45 13.51 -3.04 23.61
N ILE A 46 12.83 -3.41 22.54
CA ILE A 46 12.34 -2.47 21.52
C ILE A 46 10.87 -2.14 21.79
N ARG A 47 10.60 -0.89 22.18
CA ARG A 47 9.22 -0.38 22.29
C ARG A 47 8.73 0.05 20.91
N THR A 48 7.58 -0.48 20.50
CA THR A 48 7.01 -0.26 19.17
C THR A 48 5.63 0.40 19.26
N THR A 49 5.07 0.74 18.09
CA THR A 49 3.72 1.28 17.94
C THR A 49 2.67 0.19 17.68
N PHE A 50 3.06 -1.06 17.76
CA PHE A 50 2.21 -2.22 17.55
C PHE A 50 0.98 -2.22 18.45
N ASP A 51 -0.19 -2.48 17.88
CA ASP A 51 -1.44 -2.65 18.60
C ASP A 51 -1.95 -4.09 18.42
N PRO A 52 -1.85 -4.94 19.47
CA PRO A 52 -2.26 -6.33 19.38
C PRO A 52 -3.75 -6.52 19.06
N GLN A 53 -4.61 -5.60 19.49
CA GLN A 53 -6.06 -5.70 19.23
C GLN A 53 -6.36 -5.42 17.77
N ILE A 54 -5.77 -4.36 17.21
CA ILE A 54 -5.92 -4.05 15.78
C ILE A 54 -5.34 -5.18 14.93
N GLN A 55 -4.18 -5.72 15.31
CA GLN A 55 -3.56 -6.83 14.59
C GLN A 55 -4.45 -8.08 14.57
N GLN A 56 -5.02 -8.46 15.71
CA GLN A 56 -5.96 -9.59 15.78
C GLN A 56 -7.18 -9.38 14.88
N VAL A 57 -7.73 -8.16 14.84
CA VAL A 57 -8.85 -7.84 13.96
C VAL A 57 -8.44 -8.00 12.50
N VAL A 58 -7.27 -7.51 12.09
CA VAL A 58 -6.74 -7.64 10.73
C VAL A 58 -6.60 -9.11 10.34
N GLU A 59 -5.93 -9.91 11.18
CA GLU A 59 -5.70 -11.33 10.91
C GLU A 59 -7.01 -12.13 10.84
N LYS A 60 -7.92 -11.92 11.79
CA LYS A 60 -9.23 -12.57 11.83
C LYS A 60 -10.09 -12.20 10.64
N SER A 61 -10.16 -10.90 10.30
CA SER A 61 -10.97 -10.44 9.16
C SER A 61 -10.42 -10.94 7.84
N THR A 62 -9.11 -10.95 7.68
CA THR A 62 -8.46 -11.49 6.48
C THR A 62 -8.76 -12.97 6.32
N ARG A 63 -8.60 -13.76 7.38
CA ARG A 63 -8.89 -15.19 7.37
C ARG A 63 -10.35 -15.45 6.96
N LYS A 64 -11.29 -14.74 7.58
CA LYS A 64 -12.72 -14.84 7.27
C LYS A 64 -13.02 -14.55 5.79
N VAL A 65 -12.44 -13.47 5.23
CA VAL A 65 -12.64 -13.13 3.81
C VAL A 65 -12.11 -14.24 2.90
N PHE A 66 -10.94 -14.82 3.21
CA PHE A 66 -10.40 -15.92 2.41
C PHE A 66 -11.24 -17.19 2.52
N GLU A 67 -11.75 -17.52 3.69
CA GLU A 67 -12.62 -18.69 3.91
C GLU A 67 -13.99 -18.55 3.21
N GLU A 68 -14.59 -17.34 3.24
CA GLU A 68 -15.93 -17.12 2.71
C GLU A 68 -15.98 -16.78 1.21
N PHE A 69 -14.98 -16.08 0.69
CA PHE A 69 -15.06 -15.48 -0.65
C PHE A 69 -13.95 -15.90 -1.62
N VAL A 70 -12.91 -16.56 -1.13
CA VAL A 70 -11.78 -16.97 -1.98
C VAL A 70 -11.78 -18.48 -2.14
N LYS A 71 -11.67 -18.97 -3.37
CA LYS A 71 -11.62 -20.42 -3.65
C LYS A 71 -10.42 -21.03 -2.94
N GLU A 72 -10.59 -22.27 -2.46
CA GLU A 72 -9.57 -23.00 -1.70
C GLU A 72 -8.25 -23.19 -2.46
N ASP A 73 -8.33 -23.44 -3.77
CA ASP A 73 -7.18 -23.61 -4.68
C ASP A 73 -6.56 -22.27 -5.14
N SER A 74 -7.09 -21.14 -4.72
CA SER A 74 -6.62 -19.81 -5.12
C SER A 74 -5.22 -19.53 -4.58
N LYS A 75 -4.36 -19.03 -5.47
CA LYS A 75 -3.02 -18.51 -5.15
C LYS A 75 -3.03 -17.02 -4.78
N ALA A 76 -4.20 -16.43 -4.57
CA ALA A 76 -4.32 -15.04 -4.16
C ALA A 76 -3.62 -14.80 -2.83
N GLU A 77 -2.92 -13.69 -2.72
CA GLU A 77 -2.23 -13.24 -1.53
C GLU A 77 -2.76 -11.87 -1.10
N VAL A 78 -2.44 -11.47 0.11
CA VAL A 78 -2.91 -10.21 0.69
C VAL A 78 -1.79 -9.52 1.45
N ALA A 79 -1.84 -8.19 1.48
CA ALA A 79 -1.08 -7.40 2.43
C ALA A 79 -1.98 -6.30 3.01
N VAL A 80 -1.79 -6.02 4.29
CA VAL A 80 -2.53 -4.97 5.01
C VAL A 80 -1.55 -4.16 5.84
N VAL A 81 -1.69 -2.84 5.79
CA VAL A 81 -1.02 -1.90 6.69
C VAL A 81 -2.10 -1.06 7.36
N VAL A 82 -2.11 -1.03 8.68
CA VAL A 82 -2.95 -0.11 9.46
C VAL A 82 -2.05 0.93 10.10
N MET A 83 -2.33 2.18 9.78
CA MET A 83 -1.56 3.32 10.23
C MET A 83 -2.49 4.34 10.89
N SER A 84 -2.06 4.92 12.01
CA SER A 84 -2.76 6.05 12.62
C SER A 84 -2.47 7.35 11.85
N LYS A 85 -3.30 8.37 12.06
CA LYS A 85 -3.20 9.67 11.36
C LYS A 85 -1.86 10.40 11.52
N ASP A 86 -1.10 10.04 12.53
CA ASP A 86 0.24 10.53 12.84
C ASP A 86 1.36 9.68 12.24
N GLY A 87 1.02 8.74 11.35
CA GLY A 87 1.96 7.92 10.61
C GLY A 87 2.49 6.68 11.36
N LEU A 88 1.97 6.37 12.55
CA LEU A 88 2.42 5.23 13.32
C LEU A 88 1.76 3.93 12.84
N VAL A 89 2.57 2.94 12.45
CA VAL A 89 2.08 1.62 12.04
C VAL A 89 1.56 0.87 13.27
N ARG A 90 0.27 0.51 13.26
CA ARG A 90 -0.43 -0.18 14.34
C ARG A 90 -0.54 -1.68 14.10
N ALA A 91 -0.72 -2.09 12.84
CA ALA A 91 -0.79 -3.49 12.45
C ALA A 91 -0.20 -3.69 11.05
N MET A 92 0.29 -4.87 10.78
CA MET A 92 0.85 -5.24 9.49
C MET A 92 0.62 -6.72 9.19
N LEU A 93 0.13 -7.00 7.98
CA LEU A 93 0.03 -8.33 7.42
C LEU A 93 0.69 -8.33 6.04
N GLY A 94 1.61 -9.24 5.80
CA GLY A 94 2.36 -9.32 4.54
C GLY A 94 2.08 -10.56 3.70
N GLY A 95 1.09 -11.35 4.09
CA GLY A 95 0.68 -12.56 3.39
C GLY A 95 -0.52 -13.21 4.03
N ARG A 96 -1.08 -14.20 3.34
CA ARG A 96 -2.27 -14.95 3.75
C ARG A 96 -2.02 -15.80 5.00
N ASP A 97 -0.84 -16.44 5.05
CA ASP A 97 -0.43 -17.30 6.14
C ASP A 97 0.95 -16.93 6.68
N PHE A 98 1.06 -16.86 7.99
CA PHE A 98 2.34 -16.75 8.67
C PHE A 98 2.58 -17.99 9.56
N SER A 99 2.66 -19.14 8.93
CA SER A 99 3.01 -20.38 9.62
C SER A 99 4.53 -20.58 9.62
N GLY A 100 5.21 -20.08 10.66
CA GLY A 100 6.61 -20.40 10.98
C GLY A 100 7.68 -20.02 9.96
N GLY A 101 8.73 -19.34 10.38
CA GLY A 101 9.95 -19.03 9.60
C GLY A 101 10.26 -17.54 9.55
N VAL A 102 11.52 -17.21 9.79
CA VAL A 102 12.03 -15.84 9.94
C VAL A 102 12.11 -15.10 8.59
N ASP A 103 12.11 -15.82 7.46
CA ASP A 103 12.43 -15.28 6.14
C ASP A 103 11.23 -15.24 5.17
N LYS A 104 10.00 -15.04 5.66
CA LYS A 104 8.86 -14.92 4.75
C LYS A 104 8.79 -13.56 4.09
N PHE A 105 8.51 -13.60 2.78
CA PHE A 105 8.32 -12.40 1.97
C PHE A 105 7.15 -11.55 2.50
N ASN A 106 7.48 -10.38 3.05
CA ASN A 106 6.51 -9.43 3.57
C ASN A 106 6.04 -8.50 2.45
N ARG A 107 4.87 -8.79 1.88
CA ARG A 107 4.32 -8.02 0.74
C ARG A 107 3.99 -6.58 1.09
N ALA A 108 3.80 -6.26 2.37
CA ALA A 108 3.52 -4.89 2.80
C ALA A 108 4.70 -3.93 2.57
N VAL A 109 5.93 -4.45 2.63
CA VAL A 109 7.17 -3.67 2.54
C VAL A 109 8.09 -4.08 1.39
N GLN A 110 7.98 -5.31 0.89
CA GLN A 110 8.91 -5.86 -0.11
C GLN A 110 8.28 -5.97 -1.50
N ALA A 111 6.95 -6.15 -1.60
CA ALA A 111 6.30 -6.23 -2.90
C ALA A 111 6.12 -4.84 -3.50
N LEU A 112 6.55 -4.69 -4.73
CA LEU A 112 6.25 -3.53 -5.56
C LEU A 112 5.02 -3.87 -6.42
N ARG A 113 4.01 -3.00 -6.37
CA ARG A 113 2.75 -3.18 -7.09
C ARG A 113 2.26 -1.84 -7.63
N GLN A 114 1.59 -1.90 -8.77
CA GLN A 114 0.94 -0.73 -9.36
C GLN A 114 -0.22 -0.28 -8.45
N PRO A 115 -0.20 0.93 -7.90
CA PRO A 115 -1.26 1.44 -7.03
C PRO A 115 -2.55 1.73 -7.80
N GLY A 116 -2.49 1.82 -9.13
CA GLY A 116 -3.64 2.21 -9.92
C GLY A 116 -4.19 3.57 -9.50
N SER A 117 -5.51 3.69 -9.42
CA SER A 117 -6.17 4.93 -9.04
C SER A 117 -5.85 5.45 -7.63
N ALA A 118 -5.26 4.63 -6.76
CA ALA A 118 -4.76 5.10 -5.46
C ALA A 118 -3.59 6.09 -5.60
N PHE A 119 -3.00 6.22 -6.79
CA PHE A 119 -1.98 7.22 -7.08
C PHE A 119 -2.55 8.60 -7.46
N LYS A 120 -3.82 8.69 -7.85
CA LYS A 120 -4.46 9.96 -8.27
C LYS A 120 -4.36 11.09 -7.23
N PRO A 121 -4.46 10.86 -5.92
CA PRO A 121 -4.31 11.93 -4.93
C PRO A 121 -3.03 12.75 -5.10
N PHE A 122 -1.90 12.14 -5.51
CA PHE A 122 -0.64 12.87 -5.73
C PHE A 122 -0.69 13.79 -6.96
N ILE A 123 -1.44 13.41 -7.99
CA ILE A 123 -1.66 14.26 -9.17
C ILE A 123 -2.50 15.47 -8.79
N TYR A 124 -3.59 15.24 -8.05
CA TYR A 124 -4.46 16.32 -7.60
C TYR A 124 -3.78 17.21 -6.56
N ALA A 125 -2.93 16.66 -5.68
CA ALA A 125 -2.09 17.47 -4.79
C ALA A 125 -1.12 18.37 -5.58
N ALA A 126 -0.49 17.82 -6.62
CA ALA A 126 0.37 18.60 -7.51
C ALA A 126 -0.40 19.70 -8.27
N ALA A 127 -1.67 19.44 -8.62
CA ALA A 127 -2.53 20.45 -9.21
C ALA A 127 -2.83 21.60 -8.24
N LEU A 128 -3.21 21.28 -7.02
CA LEU A 128 -3.48 22.29 -5.97
C LEU A 128 -2.23 23.13 -5.69
N ASP A 129 -1.05 22.53 -5.65
CA ASP A 129 0.23 23.23 -5.50
C ASP A 129 0.52 24.20 -6.66
N GLN A 130 -0.01 23.92 -7.85
CA GLN A 130 0.09 24.80 -9.03
C GLN A 130 -1.05 25.85 -9.11
N GLY A 131 -1.89 25.96 -8.08
CA GLY A 131 -2.97 26.95 -8.00
C GLY A 131 -4.29 26.52 -8.62
N TYR A 132 -4.46 25.26 -9.02
CA TYR A 132 -5.77 24.75 -9.39
C TYR A 132 -6.69 24.71 -8.17
N SER A 133 -7.99 24.88 -8.40
CA SER A 133 -9.03 24.78 -7.36
C SER A 133 -9.76 23.44 -7.49
N PRO A 134 -10.29 22.87 -6.39
CA PRO A 134 -11.21 21.74 -6.47
C PRO A 134 -12.41 21.98 -7.41
N ASN A 135 -12.81 23.24 -7.61
CA ASN A 135 -13.89 23.66 -8.50
C ASN A 135 -13.43 23.94 -9.96
N THR A 136 -12.15 23.83 -10.25
CA THR A 136 -11.66 23.97 -11.64
C THR A 136 -12.31 22.89 -12.50
N VAL A 137 -12.87 23.32 -13.65
CA VAL A 137 -13.60 22.43 -14.56
C VAL A 137 -12.66 21.88 -15.63
N PHE A 138 -12.70 20.56 -15.81
CA PHE A 138 -12.08 19.82 -16.92
C PHE A 138 -13.15 19.11 -17.72
N PHE A 139 -12.87 18.85 -19.00
CA PHE A 139 -13.76 18.08 -19.86
C PHE A 139 -13.35 16.61 -19.85
N ASP A 140 -14.25 15.75 -19.34
CA ASP A 140 -14.16 14.30 -19.46
C ASP A 140 -14.66 13.88 -20.85
N GLU A 141 -13.72 13.57 -21.73
CA GLU A 141 -13.92 13.20 -23.12
C GLU A 141 -12.79 12.27 -23.60
N PRO A 142 -12.94 11.56 -24.71
CA PRO A 142 -11.85 10.77 -25.30
C PRO A 142 -10.61 11.62 -25.52
N ILE A 143 -9.45 11.10 -25.14
CA ILE A 143 -8.16 11.77 -25.33
C ILE A 143 -7.14 10.85 -25.99
N GLU A 144 -6.24 11.46 -26.74
CA GLU A 144 -5.11 10.82 -27.37
C GLU A 144 -3.84 11.60 -27.03
N ILE A 145 -2.83 10.91 -26.53
CA ILE A 145 -1.53 11.51 -26.19
C ILE A 145 -0.46 10.86 -27.06
N GLU A 146 0.18 11.65 -27.87
CA GLU A 146 1.34 11.20 -28.65
C GLU A 146 2.55 11.02 -27.74
N ILE A 147 3.18 9.86 -27.82
CA ILE A 147 4.40 9.55 -27.10
C ILE A 147 5.51 9.34 -28.13
N ALA A 148 6.53 10.19 -28.09
CA ALA A 148 7.65 10.10 -29.01
C ALA A 148 8.28 8.69 -29.00
N GLY A 149 8.34 8.07 -30.17
CA GLY A 149 8.89 6.72 -30.33
C GLY A 149 8.01 5.57 -29.84
N SER A 150 6.73 5.83 -29.53
CA SER A 150 5.78 4.83 -29.06
C SER A 150 4.42 4.97 -29.74
N LYS A 151 3.50 4.04 -29.43
CA LYS A 151 2.10 4.17 -29.90
C LYS A 151 1.38 5.27 -29.13
N THR A 152 0.44 5.94 -29.79
CA THR A 152 -0.47 6.90 -29.17
C THR A 152 -1.16 6.30 -27.95
N TYR A 153 -1.10 6.96 -26.82
CA TYR A 153 -1.75 6.55 -25.58
C TYR A 153 -3.19 7.06 -25.54
N LYS A 154 -4.16 6.14 -25.45
CA LYS A 154 -5.60 6.43 -25.48
C LYS A 154 -6.27 5.87 -24.22
N PRO A 155 -6.14 6.54 -23.06
CA PRO A 155 -6.78 6.10 -21.83
C PRO A 155 -8.31 6.20 -21.95
N LYS A 156 -9.00 5.25 -21.30
CA LYS A 156 -10.47 5.23 -21.20
C LYS A 156 -10.89 5.23 -19.74
N ASN A 157 -12.08 5.78 -19.48
CA ASN A 157 -12.73 5.61 -18.20
C ASN A 157 -13.11 4.14 -17.98
N TYR A 158 -13.15 3.71 -16.72
CA TYR A 158 -13.50 2.32 -16.38
C TYR A 158 -14.91 1.94 -16.87
N THR A 159 -15.86 2.88 -16.80
CA THR A 159 -17.23 2.71 -17.29
C THR A 159 -17.34 2.69 -18.80
N GLY A 160 -16.35 3.20 -19.53
CA GLY A 160 -16.42 3.46 -20.97
C GLY A 160 -17.21 4.69 -21.35
N GLU A 161 -17.80 5.40 -20.39
CA GLU A 161 -18.61 6.62 -20.59
C GLU A 161 -17.81 7.88 -20.31
N TYR A 162 -18.27 9.01 -20.84
CA TYR A 162 -17.70 10.33 -20.65
C TYR A 162 -18.78 11.31 -20.18
N LEU A 163 -18.44 12.12 -19.18
CA LEU A 163 -19.41 12.99 -18.48
C LEU A 163 -19.42 14.45 -18.99
N GLY A 164 -18.52 14.80 -19.93
CA GLY A 164 -18.36 16.19 -20.33
C GLY A 164 -17.71 17.06 -19.24
N PRO A 165 -18.21 18.30 -18.99
CA PRO A 165 -17.61 19.18 -17.99
C PRO A 165 -17.80 18.65 -16.58
N VAL A 166 -16.69 18.48 -15.83
CA VAL A 166 -16.67 18.00 -14.43
C VAL A 166 -15.68 18.83 -13.63
N THR A 167 -15.95 19.04 -12.35
CA THR A 167 -14.97 19.66 -11.44
C THR A 167 -13.86 18.69 -11.09
N LEU A 168 -12.69 19.19 -10.68
CA LEU A 168 -11.59 18.34 -10.18
C LEU A 168 -12.03 17.52 -8.97
N ASN A 169 -12.87 18.08 -8.09
CA ASN A 169 -13.45 17.37 -6.97
C ASN A 169 -14.26 16.14 -7.42
N ASP A 170 -15.17 16.33 -8.35
CA ASP A 170 -15.99 15.23 -8.88
C ASP A 170 -15.17 14.23 -9.67
N ALA A 171 -14.17 14.71 -10.43
CA ALA A 171 -13.28 13.87 -11.21
C ALA A 171 -12.44 12.95 -10.32
N LEU A 172 -11.93 13.44 -9.18
CA LEU A 172 -11.24 12.61 -8.19
C LEU A 172 -12.21 11.63 -7.52
N GLY A 173 -13.36 12.12 -7.04
CA GLY A 173 -14.36 11.31 -6.34
C GLY A 173 -14.93 10.17 -7.19
N LYS A 174 -15.10 10.40 -8.49
CA LYS A 174 -15.53 9.39 -9.47
C LYS A 174 -14.36 8.63 -10.11
N SER A 175 -13.14 8.95 -9.72
CA SER A 175 -11.92 8.31 -10.26
C SER A 175 -11.81 8.37 -11.78
N ILE A 176 -12.16 9.50 -12.42
CA ILE A 176 -12.15 9.69 -13.87
C ILE A 176 -10.72 9.62 -14.39
N ASN A 177 -10.47 8.73 -15.36
CA ASN A 177 -9.13 8.48 -15.88
C ASN A 177 -8.68 9.58 -16.84
N THR A 178 -9.54 9.99 -17.76
CA THR A 178 -9.23 10.98 -18.80
C THR A 178 -8.85 12.32 -18.18
N VAL A 179 -9.60 12.77 -17.17
CA VAL A 179 -9.31 14.00 -16.44
C VAL A 179 -7.99 13.89 -15.68
N ALA A 180 -7.72 12.79 -14.98
CA ALA A 180 -6.45 12.58 -14.29
C ALA A 180 -5.25 12.63 -15.24
N VAL A 181 -5.38 12.06 -16.44
CA VAL A 181 -4.32 12.08 -17.47
C VAL A 181 -4.15 13.46 -18.08
N LYS A 182 -5.25 14.18 -18.40
CA LYS A 182 -5.18 15.58 -18.87
C LYS A 182 -4.48 16.45 -17.85
N LEU A 183 -4.91 16.38 -16.59
CA LEU A 183 -4.34 17.15 -15.48
C LEU A 183 -2.86 16.85 -15.31
N ALA A 184 -2.46 15.57 -15.34
CA ALA A 184 -1.05 15.19 -15.25
C ALA A 184 -0.21 15.72 -16.43
N ASN A 185 -0.77 15.78 -17.62
CA ASN A 185 -0.10 16.32 -18.80
C ASN A 185 0.08 17.85 -18.71
N GLU A 186 -0.90 18.57 -18.17
CA GLU A 186 -0.82 20.02 -17.97
C GLU A 186 0.18 20.41 -16.87
N ILE A 187 0.15 19.70 -15.73
CA ILE A 187 1.05 19.95 -14.60
C ILE A 187 2.49 19.58 -14.95
N GLY A 188 2.65 18.51 -15.71
CA GLY A 188 3.95 17.93 -16.04
C GLY A 188 4.38 16.83 -15.05
N ILE A 189 4.88 15.75 -15.61
CA ILE A 189 5.22 14.50 -14.88
C ILE A 189 6.28 14.74 -13.78
N GLU A 190 7.27 15.60 -14.03
CA GLU A 190 8.34 15.85 -13.05
C GLU A 190 7.82 16.52 -11.77
N LYS A 191 6.81 17.39 -11.86
CA LYS A 191 6.18 18.00 -10.68
C LYS A 191 5.40 16.96 -9.86
N ILE A 192 4.66 16.08 -10.54
CA ILE A 192 3.95 14.98 -9.88
C ILE A 192 4.93 14.05 -9.16
N ARG A 193 6.06 13.73 -9.78
CA ARG A 193 7.13 12.94 -9.17
C ARG A 193 7.74 13.62 -7.95
N ALA A 194 7.94 14.93 -8.00
CA ALA A 194 8.43 15.72 -6.87
C ALA A 194 7.44 15.66 -5.70
N ILE A 195 6.17 15.93 -5.95
CA ILE A 195 5.10 15.85 -4.93
C ILE A 195 5.02 14.44 -4.33
N ALA A 196 5.01 13.40 -5.14
CA ALA A 196 4.98 12.02 -4.63
C ALA A 196 6.19 11.72 -3.73
N LYS A 197 7.38 12.22 -4.09
CA LYS A 197 8.60 12.10 -3.28
C LYS A 197 8.48 12.89 -1.97
N ASP A 198 7.93 14.10 -1.98
CA ASP A 198 7.74 14.93 -0.79
C ASP A 198 6.75 14.30 0.19
N PHE A 199 5.74 13.54 -0.33
CA PHE A 199 4.85 12.71 0.46
C PHE A 199 5.50 11.40 0.96
N GLY A 200 6.75 11.10 0.56
CA GLY A 200 7.50 9.96 1.08
C GLY A 200 7.56 8.73 0.17
N ILE A 201 7.05 8.79 -1.07
CA ILE A 201 7.22 7.71 -2.06
C ILE A 201 8.69 7.67 -2.50
N ARG A 202 9.38 6.60 -2.16
CA ARG A 202 10.81 6.38 -2.50
C ARG A 202 10.99 5.45 -3.70
N SER A 203 9.97 4.67 -4.01
CA SER A 203 9.94 3.81 -5.19
C SER A 203 10.11 4.63 -6.47
N SER A 204 10.73 4.03 -7.48
CA SER A 204 10.99 4.70 -8.76
C SER A 204 9.70 4.92 -9.53
N ILE A 205 9.33 6.18 -9.70
CA ILE A 205 8.16 6.59 -10.47
C ILE A 205 8.59 6.85 -11.92
N GLY A 206 7.90 6.23 -12.88
CA GLY A 206 8.16 6.36 -14.33
C GLY A 206 7.99 7.79 -14.85
N LYS A 207 8.28 7.99 -16.14
CA LYS A 207 8.24 9.30 -16.80
C LYS A 207 7.13 9.42 -17.87
N GLY A 208 6.34 8.38 -18.07
CA GLY A 208 5.30 8.36 -19.10
C GLY A 208 3.92 8.80 -18.55
N PRO A 209 2.96 9.15 -19.44
CA PRO A 209 1.63 9.63 -19.05
C PRO A 209 0.81 8.58 -18.26
N ALA A 210 1.15 7.30 -18.34
CA ALA A 210 0.50 6.24 -17.58
C ALA A 210 0.71 6.34 -16.06
N ILE A 211 1.65 7.19 -15.59
CA ILE A 211 1.82 7.52 -14.17
C ILE A 211 0.50 8.07 -13.59
N ALA A 212 -0.26 8.82 -14.38
CA ALA A 212 -1.55 9.37 -13.98
C ALA A 212 -2.59 8.32 -13.56
N LEU A 213 -2.38 7.08 -14.00
CA LEU A 213 -3.22 5.93 -13.66
C LEU A 213 -2.50 4.93 -12.74
N GLY A 214 -1.40 5.36 -12.11
CA GLY A 214 -0.65 4.55 -11.16
C GLY A 214 0.05 3.34 -11.77
N ALA A 215 0.61 3.49 -12.98
CA ALA A 215 1.34 2.41 -13.66
C ALA A 215 2.74 2.15 -13.07
N SER A 216 3.26 3.04 -12.23
CA SER A 216 4.53 2.84 -11.54
C SER A 216 4.33 2.00 -10.29
N GLU A 217 5.24 1.08 -10.03
CA GLU A 217 5.15 0.19 -8.89
C GLU A 217 5.68 0.87 -7.61
N VAL A 218 4.94 0.71 -6.51
CA VAL A 218 5.30 1.21 -5.18
C VAL A 218 5.03 0.12 -4.14
N ASN A 219 5.64 0.21 -2.96
CA ASN A 219 5.25 -0.69 -1.88
C ASN A 219 4.07 -0.14 -1.07
N LEU A 220 3.34 -1.04 -0.40
CA LEU A 220 2.12 -0.68 0.31
C LEU A 220 2.39 0.24 1.50
N LEU A 221 3.49 0.03 2.24
CA LEU A 221 3.82 0.83 3.41
C LEU A 221 4.07 2.30 3.04
N GLU A 222 4.91 2.56 2.02
CA GLU A 222 5.18 3.94 1.60
C GLU A 222 3.94 4.61 0.99
N LEU A 223 3.11 3.88 0.24
CA LEU A 223 1.86 4.42 -0.29
C LEU A 223 0.87 4.78 0.83
N THR A 224 0.78 3.94 1.86
CA THR A 224 -0.09 4.19 3.02
C THR A 224 0.40 5.38 3.83
N ALA A 225 1.72 5.51 4.01
CA ALA A 225 2.32 6.63 4.72
C ALA A 225 2.15 7.96 3.97
N ALA A 226 2.27 7.93 2.66
CA ALA A 226 2.09 9.08 1.79
C ALA A 226 0.64 9.56 1.73
#